data_69bb4147660c1009a83a926375c02a53
#
_entry.id   69bb4147660c1009a83a926375c02a53
#
_cell.length_a   1.000
_cell.length_b   1.000
_cell.length_c   1.000
_cell.angle_alpha   90.00
_cell.angle_beta   90.00
_cell.angle_gamma   90.00
#
_symmetry.space_group_name_H-M   'P 1'
#
loop_
_entity.id
_entity.type
_entity.pdbx_description
1 polymer ?
#
loop_
_entity_poly.entity_id
_entity_poly.type
_entity_poly.pdbx_seq_one_letter_code
_entity_poly.pdbx_strand_id
1 'polypeptide(L)'
;MSTVIVEAISPTSRPHLMLSTRLVSHLGDARSTLRATTDRNGSAVLIHAGGEIDASNEDTWRQLVSEAAHLVTPPGSFVVDVTGLDFIACCAFAVLAEEAERCQRRGVELRLVSRQPIVARIVKACGLSDVLPIYPTEDAALATAARW
;
A
#
# COMPACT_ATOMS: atom_id res chain seq x y z
N MET A 1 17.10 -4.60 9.35
CA MET A 1 16.40 -4.83 9.55
C MET A 1 15.26 -4.71 9.18
N SER A 2 14.74 -5.02 8.83
CA SER A 2 13.78 -4.88 8.31
C SER A 2 12.72 -5.00 8.86
N THR A 3 11.93 -4.79 8.81
CA THR A 3 11.05 -4.71 9.37
C THR A 3 9.95 -5.12 9.15
N VAL A 4 9.27 -5.28 9.22
CA VAL A 4 8.29 -5.72 8.98
C VAL A 4 7.14 -5.32 9.32
N ILE A 5 6.41 -5.67 9.43
CA ILE A 5 5.24 -5.40 9.59
C ILE A 5 4.78 -5.29 10.73
N VAL A 6 4.47 -5.01 11.12
CA VAL A 6 3.89 -4.92 12.02
C VAL A 6 3.33 -5.09 12.83
N GLU A 7 3.09 -5.09 13.21
CA GLU A 7 2.52 -5.18 13.83
C GLU A 7 2.11 -5.45 14.49
N ALA A 8 2.04 -5.57 14.61
CA ALA A 8 1.52 -6.21 15.04
C ALA A 8 1.62 -6.30 16.21
N ILE A 9 1.88 -6.03 16.64
CA ILE A 9 2.22 -6.16 17.67
C ILE A 9 1.66 -5.50 18.67
N SER A 10 1.06 -4.63 18.53
CA SER A 10 0.54 -3.97 19.49
C SER A 10 -0.52 -4.65 20.08
N PRO A 11 -0.44 -5.01 21.12
CA PRO A 11 -1.43 -5.79 21.67
C PRO A 11 -2.53 -4.96 22.00
N THR A 12 -2.51 -3.86 21.86
CA THR A 12 -3.41 -3.18 22.34
C THR A 12 -4.53 -3.08 21.71
N SER A 13 -4.77 -2.49 21.24
CA SER A 13 -5.85 -1.96 20.96
C SER A 13 -6.39 -2.17 19.72
N ARG A 14 -5.83 -2.08 18.74
CA ARG A 14 -6.42 -2.19 17.49
C ARG A 14 -6.46 -3.55 17.05
N PRO A 15 -7.45 -3.99 16.30
CA PRO A 15 -7.43 -5.33 15.72
C PRO A 15 -6.28 -5.41 14.76
N HIS A 16 -5.61 -6.53 14.75
CA HIS A 16 -4.55 -6.75 13.84
C HIS A 16 -5.09 -7.12 12.48
N LEU A 17 -4.44 -6.70 11.43
CA LEU A 17 -4.70 -7.17 10.09
C LEU A 17 -3.87 -8.41 9.85
N MET A 18 -4.52 -9.47 9.37
CA MET A 18 -3.86 -10.75 9.21
C MET A 18 -3.30 -10.90 7.82
N LEU A 19 -2.01 -10.78 7.69
CA LEU A 19 -1.32 -11.11 6.46
C LEU A 19 -0.89 -12.56 6.51
N SER A 20 -0.67 -13.17 5.36
CA SER A 20 -0.28 -14.57 5.33
C SER A 20 1.08 -14.76 5.99
N THR A 21 1.30 -15.92 6.57
CA THR A 21 2.57 -16.25 7.20
C THR A 21 3.71 -16.14 6.20
N ARG A 22 3.47 -16.55 4.97
CA ARG A 22 4.49 -16.49 3.94
C ARG A 22 4.92 -15.05 3.67
N LEU A 23 3.96 -14.15 3.59
CA LEU A 23 4.26 -12.74 3.33
C LEU A 23 5.01 -12.13 4.53
N VAL A 24 4.54 -12.40 5.73
CA VAL A 24 5.21 -11.89 6.93
C VAL A 24 6.64 -12.38 6.97
N SER A 25 6.87 -13.64 6.61
CA SER A 25 8.20 -14.20 6.59
C SER A 25 9.10 -13.48 5.58
N HIS A 26 8.57 -13.17 4.40
CA HIS A 26 9.36 -12.44 3.40
C HIS A 26 9.68 -11.02 3.86
N LEU A 27 8.72 -10.33 4.45
CA LEU A 27 8.94 -8.96 4.91
C LEU A 27 9.87 -8.91 6.10
N GLY A 28 9.90 -9.96 6.90
CA GLY A 28 10.77 -10.03 8.06
C GLY A 28 12.17 -10.55 7.77
N ASP A 29 12.45 -10.94 6.52
CA ASP A 29 13.77 -11.44 6.16
C ASP A 29 14.76 -10.30 6.31
N ALA A 30 15.88 -10.57 7.00
CA ALA A 30 16.90 -9.55 7.24
C ALA A 30 17.51 -9.02 5.95
N ARG A 31 17.41 -9.78 4.85
CA ARG A 31 17.94 -9.35 3.57
C ARG A 31 16.93 -8.54 2.76
N SER A 32 15.70 -8.42 3.26
CA SER A 32 14.69 -7.66 2.53
C SER A 32 14.95 -6.18 2.68
N THR A 33 14.84 -5.44 1.58
CA THR A 33 14.96 -3.99 1.61
C THR A 33 13.57 -3.34 1.68
N LEU A 34 12.52 -4.12 1.64
CA LEU A 34 11.16 -3.60 1.74
C LEU A 34 10.64 -3.81 3.16
N ARG A 35 10.17 -2.73 3.75
CA ARG A 35 9.53 -2.76 5.06
C ARG A 35 8.10 -2.32 4.89
N ALA A 36 7.21 -2.87 5.68
CA ALA A 36 5.81 -2.47 5.60
C ALA A 36 5.11 -2.70 6.92
N THR A 37 4.18 -1.82 7.22
CA THR A 37 3.23 -2.02 8.29
C THR A 37 1.84 -1.87 7.72
N THR A 38 0.87 -2.53 8.32
CA THR A 38 -0.53 -2.42 7.91
C THR A 38 -1.36 -1.99 9.10
N ASP A 39 -2.42 -1.27 8.83
CA ASP A 39 -3.28 -0.74 9.86
C ASP A 39 -4.70 -0.62 9.32
N ARG A 40 -5.65 -0.53 10.23
CA ARG A 40 -7.05 -0.35 9.84
C ARG A 40 -7.59 0.90 10.51
N ASN A 41 -8.31 1.70 9.73
CA ASN A 41 -8.95 2.90 10.23
C ASN A 41 -10.37 2.90 9.69
N GLY A 42 -11.32 2.44 10.52
CA GLY A 42 -12.70 2.28 10.07
C GLY A 42 -12.81 1.26 8.95
N SER A 43 -13.36 1.67 7.83
CA SER A 43 -13.46 0.80 6.66
C SER A 43 -12.22 0.88 5.78
N ALA A 44 -11.24 1.69 6.14
CA ALA A 44 -10.01 1.82 5.37
C ALA A 44 -8.94 0.88 5.87
N VAL A 45 -8.11 0.41 4.97
CA VAL A 45 -6.90 -0.34 5.29
C VAL A 45 -5.74 0.47 4.76
N LEU A 46 -4.69 0.61 5.58
CA LEU A 46 -3.52 1.40 5.23
C LEU A 46 -2.29 0.51 5.17
N ILE A 47 -1.46 0.73 4.18
CA ILE A 47 -0.11 0.20 4.15
C ILE A 47 0.85 1.37 4.27
N HIS A 48 1.83 1.23 5.16
CA HIS A 48 2.94 2.16 5.24
C HIS A 48 4.17 1.42 4.74
N ALA A 49 4.67 1.77 3.58
CA ALA A 49 5.82 1.10 2.99
C ALA A 49 7.08 1.94 3.20
N GLY A 50 8.19 1.27 3.47
CA GLY A 50 9.48 1.94 3.63
C GLY A 50 10.58 1.11 2.99
N GLY A 51 11.73 1.73 2.80
CA GLY A 51 12.86 1.09 2.18
C GLY A 51 12.86 1.25 0.68
N GLU A 52 12.97 0.14 -0.04
CA GLU A 52 13.10 0.19 -1.49
C GLU A 52 12.24 -0.88 -2.14
N ILE A 53 11.65 -0.55 -3.27
CA ILE A 53 10.94 -1.52 -4.10
C ILE A 53 11.62 -1.56 -5.46
N ASP A 54 12.13 -2.73 -5.82
CA ASP A 54 12.79 -2.93 -7.10
C ASP A 54 12.42 -4.31 -7.63
N ALA A 55 13.07 -4.74 -8.71
CA ALA A 55 12.73 -6.02 -9.33
C ALA A 55 12.97 -7.20 -8.39
N SER A 56 13.89 -7.07 -7.43
CA SER A 56 14.22 -8.20 -6.56
C SER A 56 13.13 -8.48 -5.54
N ASN A 57 12.29 -7.51 -5.20
CA ASN A 57 11.22 -7.72 -4.23
C ASN A 57 9.85 -7.37 -4.79
N GLU A 58 9.73 -7.30 -6.11
CA GLU A 58 8.46 -6.98 -6.75
C GLU A 58 7.37 -7.98 -6.37
N ASP A 59 7.69 -9.26 -6.30
CA ASP A 59 6.71 -10.28 -5.95
C ASP A 59 6.20 -10.10 -4.52
N THR A 60 7.09 -9.74 -3.61
CA THR A 60 6.69 -9.47 -2.23
C THR A 60 5.78 -8.26 -2.17
N TRP A 61 6.11 -7.21 -2.93
CA TRP A 61 5.28 -6.02 -3.01
C TRP A 61 3.90 -6.35 -3.57
N ARG A 62 3.86 -7.14 -4.64
CA ARG A 62 2.60 -7.55 -5.25
C ARG A 62 1.73 -8.33 -4.27
N GLN A 63 2.35 -9.24 -3.53
CA GLN A 63 1.61 -10.03 -2.56
C GLN A 63 1.09 -9.17 -1.41
N LEU A 64 1.90 -8.25 -0.91
CA LEU A 64 1.50 -7.34 0.15
C LEU A 64 0.29 -6.50 -0.26
N VAL A 65 0.37 -5.89 -1.43
CA VAL A 65 -0.70 -5.04 -1.91
C VAL A 65 -1.98 -5.85 -2.11
N SER A 66 -1.86 -7.03 -2.69
CA SER A 66 -3.02 -7.87 -2.95
C SER A 66 -3.68 -8.34 -1.65
N GLU A 67 -2.89 -8.82 -0.71
CA GLU A 67 -3.45 -9.33 0.54
C GLU A 67 -4.10 -8.21 1.35
N ALA A 68 -3.46 -7.05 1.42
CA ALA A 68 -4.03 -5.95 2.18
C ALA A 68 -5.30 -5.42 1.53
N ALA A 69 -5.34 -5.37 0.21
CA ALA A 69 -6.53 -4.92 -0.49
C ALA A 69 -7.74 -5.79 -0.19
N HIS A 70 -7.52 -7.09 -0.04
CA HIS A 70 -8.61 -8.01 0.27
C HIS A 70 -9.16 -7.84 1.67
N LEU A 71 -8.44 -7.14 2.54
CA LEU A 71 -8.90 -6.88 3.89
C LEU A 71 -9.86 -5.69 3.98
N VAL A 72 -9.99 -4.92 2.91
CA VAL A 72 -10.90 -3.79 2.88
C VAL A 72 -12.33 -4.29 2.71
N THR A 73 -13.23 -3.83 3.55
CA THR A 73 -14.66 -4.15 3.42
C THR A 73 -15.29 -3.09 2.54
N PRO A 74 -15.85 -3.47 1.39
CA PRO A 74 -16.51 -2.47 0.53
C PRO A 74 -17.80 -1.96 1.17
N PRO A 75 -18.15 -0.70 0.96
CA PRO A 75 -17.36 0.31 0.28
C PRO A 75 -16.30 0.85 1.23
N GLY A 76 -15.10 1.00 0.76
CA GLY A 76 -14.00 1.45 1.61
C GLY A 76 -12.84 1.92 0.80
N SER A 77 -11.77 2.32 1.50
CA SER A 77 -10.57 2.83 0.88
C SER A 77 -9.38 1.96 1.23
N PHE A 78 -8.51 1.78 0.25
CA PHE A 78 -7.24 1.10 0.45
C PHE A 78 -6.15 2.15 0.25
N VAL A 79 -5.50 2.56 1.32
CA VAL A 79 -4.54 3.65 1.29
C VAL A 79 -3.13 3.07 1.32
N VAL A 80 -2.34 3.40 0.33
CA VAL A 80 -0.95 2.92 0.22
C VAL A 80 -0.04 4.14 0.38
N ASP A 81 0.64 4.22 1.51
CA ASP A 81 1.54 5.33 1.82
C ASP A 81 2.95 4.93 1.45
N VAL A 82 3.50 5.60 0.45
CA VAL A 82 4.85 5.33 -0.04
C VAL A 82 5.83 6.42 0.36
N THR A 83 5.45 7.32 1.29
CA THR A 83 6.33 8.41 1.68
C THR A 83 7.62 7.91 2.34
N GLY A 84 7.58 6.73 2.94
CA GLY A 84 8.77 6.18 3.58
C GLY A 84 9.71 5.44 2.63
N LEU A 85 9.38 5.36 1.35
CA LEU A 85 10.25 4.66 0.40
C LEU A 85 11.36 5.56 -0.07
N ASP A 86 12.58 5.04 -0.06
CA ASP A 86 13.73 5.75 -0.58
C ASP A 86 13.87 5.54 -2.08
N PHE A 87 13.33 4.45 -2.59
CA PHE A 87 13.38 4.14 -4.01
C PHE A 87 12.16 3.29 -4.37
N ILE A 88 11.54 3.60 -5.49
CA ILE A 88 10.42 2.83 -5.99
C ILE A 88 10.56 2.71 -7.50
N ALA A 89 10.69 1.48 -7.96
CA ALA A 89 10.84 1.23 -9.39
C ALA A 89 9.49 1.34 -10.09
N CYS A 90 9.54 1.58 -11.40
CA CYS A 90 8.32 1.73 -12.18
C CYS A 90 7.41 0.51 -12.09
N CYS A 91 7.99 -0.69 -11.96
CA CYS A 91 7.20 -1.90 -11.86
C CYS A 91 6.26 -1.89 -10.64
N ALA A 92 6.65 -1.17 -9.58
CA ALA A 92 5.81 -1.09 -8.40
C ALA A 92 4.52 -0.33 -8.69
N PHE A 93 4.56 0.66 -9.56
CA PHE A 93 3.36 1.40 -9.93
C PHE A 93 2.44 0.56 -10.81
N ALA A 94 3.00 -0.30 -11.65
CA ALA A 94 2.18 -1.21 -12.44
C ALA A 94 1.40 -2.16 -11.54
N VAL A 95 2.04 -2.64 -10.48
CA VAL A 95 1.38 -3.50 -9.50
C VAL A 95 0.20 -2.75 -8.86
N LEU A 96 0.44 -1.49 -8.46
CA LEU A 96 -0.62 -0.69 -7.85
C LEU A 96 -1.77 -0.43 -8.81
N ALA A 97 -1.46 -0.19 -10.08
CA ALA A 97 -2.50 0.05 -11.07
C ALA A 97 -3.37 -1.18 -11.29
N GLU A 98 -2.76 -2.35 -11.35
CA GLU A 98 -3.51 -3.60 -11.48
C GLU A 98 -4.43 -3.81 -10.28
N GLU A 99 -3.91 -3.56 -9.09
CA GLU A 99 -4.71 -3.74 -7.90
C GLU A 99 -5.81 -2.69 -7.81
N ALA A 100 -5.54 -1.47 -8.26
CA ALA A 100 -6.55 -0.41 -8.26
C ALA A 100 -7.75 -0.79 -9.11
N GLU A 101 -7.51 -1.45 -10.25
CA GLU A 101 -8.60 -1.90 -11.10
C GLU A 101 -9.41 -3.01 -10.43
N ARG A 102 -8.73 -3.94 -9.78
CA ARG A 102 -9.43 -5.01 -9.05
C ARG A 102 -10.24 -4.44 -7.90
N CYS A 103 -9.69 -3.47 -7.18
CA CYS A 103 -10.39 -2.81 -6.09
C CYS A 103 -11.64 -2.11 -6.60
N GLN A 104 -11.51 -1.40 -7.71
CA GLN A 104 -12.64 -0.67 -8.26
C GLN A 104 -13.81 -1.58 -8.55
N ARG A 105 -13.54 -2.77 -9.07
CA ARG A 105 -14.59 -3.75 -9.35
C ARG A 105 -15.27 -4.27 -8.10
N ARG A 106 -14.61 -4.13 -6.94
CA ARG A 106 -15.16 -4.56 -5.66
C ARG A 106 -15.81 -3.41 -4.88
N GLY A 107 -15.78 -2.20 -5.42
CA GLY A 107 -16.31 -1.04 -4.68
C GLY A 107 -15.31 -0.48 -3.68
N VAL A 108 -14.01 -0.69 -3.92
CA VAL A 108 -12.94 -0.19 -3.08
C VAL A 108 -12.09 0.77 -3.89
N GLU A 109 -11.72 1.89 -3.29
CA GLU A 109 -10.87 2.86 -3.97
C GLU A 109 -9.46 2.80 -3.42
N LEU A 110 -8.48 2.52 -4.29
CA LEU A 110 -7.09 2.57 -3.91
C LEU A 110 -6.60 4.01 -4.00
N ARG A 111 -5.96 4.48 -2.95
CA ARG A 111 -5.44 5.85 -2.88
C ARG A 111 -3.97 5.80 -2.50
N LEU A 112 -3.15 6.58 -3.22
CA LEU A 112 -1.73 6.60 -3.00
C LEU A 112 -1.35 7.85 -2.22
N VAL A 113 -0.48 7.72 -1.24
CA VAL A 113 -0.01 8.86 -0.46
C VAL A 113 1.46 9.08 -0.75
N SER A 114 1.78 10.26 -1.25
CA SER A 114 3.15 10.66 -1.51
C SER A 114 3.23 12.17 -1.59
N ARG A 115 4.36 12.72 -1.14
CA ARG A 115 4.63 14.14 -1.27
C ARG A 115 5.77 14.40 -2.24
N GLN A 116 6.30 13.38 -2.86
CA GLN A 116 7.42 13.52 -3.78
C GLN A 116 6.90 13.81 -5.18
N PRO A 117 7.32 14.91 -5.79
CA PRO A 117 6.85 15.23 -7.14
C PRO A 117 7.17 14.15 -8.17
N ILE A 118 8.25 13.39 -7.95
CA ILE A 118 8.62 12.36 -8.90
C ILE A 118 7.56 11.27 -8.99
N VAL A 119 6.90 10.97 -7.88
CA VAL A 119 5.84 9.95 -7.88
C VAL A 119 4.69 10.38 -8.77
N ALA A 120 4.25 11.65 -8.62
CA ALA A 120 3.16 12.15 -9.45
C ALA A 120 3.57 12.18 -10.92
N ARG A 121 4.83 12.50 -11.22
CA ARG A 121 5.30 12.52 -12.59
C ARG A 121 5.31 11.12 -13.21
N ILE A 122 5.73 10.11 -12.45
CA ILE A 122 5.76 8.75 -12.96
C ILE A 122 4.34 8.25 -13.20
N VAL A 123 3.44 8.51 -12.27
CA VAL A 123 2.05 8.10 -12.41
C VAL A 123 1.44 8.74 -13.67
N LYS A 124 1.70 10.01 -13.86
CA LYS A 124 1.19 10.71 -15.04
C LYS A 124 1.82 10.20 -16.32
N ALA A 125 3.14 9.99 -16.31
CA ALA A 125 3.85 9.53 -17.50
C ALA A 125 3.41 8.14 -17.93
N CYS A 126 3.03 7.31 -16.97
CA CYS A 126 2.55 5.96 -17.26
C CYS A 126 1.05 5.91 -17.58
N GLY A 127 0.38 7.05 -17.59
CA GLY A 127 -1.04 7.09 -17.90
C GLY A 127 -1.92 6.56 -16.79
N LEU A 128 -1.46 6.62 -15.55
CA LEU A 128 -2.16 6.01 -14.43
C LEU A 128 -2.90 7.00 -13.55
N SER A 129 -2.94 8.28 -13.95
CA SER A 129 -3.52 9.32 -13.08
C SER A 129 -4.98 9.07 -12.74
N ASP A 130 -5.71 8.43 -13.64
CA ASP A 130 -7.13 8.19 -13.41
C ASP A 130 -7.38 7.06 -12.42
N VAL A 131 -6.44 6.13 -12.30
CA VAL A 131 -6.64 4.96 -11.44
C VAL A 131 -5.87 5.06 -10.13
N LEU A 132 -4.89 5.94 -10.05
CA LEU A 132 -4.08 6.10 -8.83
C LEU A 132 -4.14 7.55 -8.36
N PRO A 133 -5.22 7.96 -7.68
CA PRO A 133 -5.26 9.30 -7.12
C PRO A 133 -4.22 9.43 -6.02
N ILE A 134 -3.51 10.56 -6.01
CA ILE A 134 -2.42 10.79 -5.08
C ILE A 134 -2.81 11.88 -4.10
N TYR A 135 -2.54 11.64 -2.83
CA TYR A 135 -2.82 12.57 -1.76
C TYR A 135 -1.52 12.91 -1.04
N PRO A 136 -1.37 14.12 -0.51
CA PRO A 136 -0.11 14.50 0.14
C PRO A 136 0.06 13.89 1.53
N THR A 137 -1.02 13.52 2.20
CA THR A 137 -0.96 12.96 3.54
C THR A 137 -1.98 11.85 3.69
N GLU A 138 -1.78 11.01 4.70
CA GLU A 138 -2.77 9.98 5.03
C GLU A 138 -4.07 10.60 5.46
N ASP A 139 -4.01 11.68 6.23
CA ASP A 139 -5.23 12.36 6.67
C ASP A 139 -6.05 12.83 5.50
N ALA A 140 -5.40 13.41 4.48
CA ALA A 140 -6.10 13.85 3.29
C ALA A 140 -6.72 12.66 2.54
N ALA A 141 -6.00 11.55 2.48
CA ALA A 141 -6.52 10.36 1.80
C ALA A 141 -7.71 9.76 2.54
N LEU A 142 -7.69 9.83 3.87
CA LEU A 142 -8.76 9.25 4.66
C LEU A 142 -9.99 10.16 4.76
N ALA A 143 -9.77 11.48 4.67
CA ALA A 143 -10.85 12.43 4.83
C ALA A 143 -11.75 12.51 3.59
N THR A 144 -11.24 12.08 2.44
CA THR A 144 -12.00 12.19 1.20
C THR A 144 -12.95 11.01 1.07
N ALA A 145 -14.22 11.28 0.85
CA ALA A 145 -15.21 10.21 0.68
C ALA A 145 -14.93 9.43 -0.61
N ALA A 146 -15.29 8.16 -0.60
CA ALA A 146 -15.15 7.33 -1.78
C ALA A 146 -16.07 7.88 -2.88
N ARG A 147 -15.66 7.67 -4.12
CA ARG A 147 -16.38 8.27 -5.23
C ARG A 147 -17.57 7.47 -5.71
N TRP A 148 -17.79 6.30 -5.21
CA TRP A 148 -18.94 5.49 -5.61
C TRP A 148 -19.91 5.19 -4.46
#